data_69c99855c0377f138e8c51d4a8b042ea
#
_entry.id   69c99855c0377f138e8c51d4a8b042ea
#
_cell.length_a   1.000
_cell.length_b   1.000
_cell.length_c   1.000
_cell.angle_alpha   90.00
_cell.angle_beta   90.00
_cell.angle_gamma   90.00
#
_symmetry.space_group_name_H-M   'P 1'
#
loop_
_entity.id
_entity.type
_entity.pdbx_description
1 polymer ?
#
loop_
_entity_poly.entity_id
_entity_poly.type
_entity_poly.pdbx_seq_one_letter_code
_entity_poly.pdbx_strand_id
1 'polypeptide(L)'
;MSGRTYVYQAMRVTGAADPTVSIKDTMKGKLPQKKLVREAAHGYSSYGNQIGLATGAVKEIYHPNYVAKRMEIGAVLGAAPRRAVIRETSDPGDIIILLGGRTGRDGCGGATGSSKVHTEESIETCGAEVQKGNPPTERKIQRLFRREEVSKLIKKCNDFGAGGVSVAIGELADGLQVDLDKVPKKYAGLDGTEIAISESQERMAVVVDPKDVDEFMGYAAEENLEATKVAVVTEEPRLVLSWRGKKIVDLSRAFLDTNGAHQETKVAVDIPSRKDSILVREGVTDVKEKWMETLKDLNVCSQKGLVEMFDGSIGASSVFMPHGGQYQMTETQAMIAKLPVLTGDCDTVTMMSFGFDPYLSTWSPYHGAIYAVTESVAKIVAAGGDYSKIRFTFQEYFRRMTEDPHRWSQPFAALLGAYSAQLGFGLPSIGGKDSMSGTFEHIDVPPTLVSFAVDVATEKDIITPELKKAGDKLVWLQIPTDEYDVPVYEKVMDQYGKFTADIYDGKIVAAYALDRHGIVPAVSKMAFGNRMV
;
A
#
# COMPACT_ATOMS: atom_id res chain seq x y z
N MET A 1 -0.60 12.86 0.51
CA MET A 1 -0.77 14.33 0.48
C MET A 1 -0.87 14.96 1.86
N SER A 2 -1.53 14.36 2.84
CA SER A 2 -1.65 14.93 4.21
C SER A 2 -0.31 15.37 4.84
N GLY A 3 0.80 14.69 4.50
CA GLY A 3 2.16 15.13 4.84
C GLY A 3 2.69 16.31 4.00
N ARG A 4 1.89 16.87 3.12
CA ARG A 4 2.29 17.93 2.18
C ARG A 4 3.48 17.54 1.30
N THR A 5 3.57 16.24 1.00
CA THR A 5 4.61 15.67 0.15
C THR A 5 4.17 15.66 -1.31
N TYR A 6 5.12 15.72 -2.21
CA TYR A 6 4.93 15.38 -3.61
C TYR A 6 5.11 13.87 -3.79
N VAL A 7 4.03 13.20 -4.18
CA VAL A 7 4.03 11.76 -4.50
C VAL A 7 4.55 11.57 -5.91
N TYR A 8 5.54 10.70 -6.10
CA TYR A 8 6.23 10.54 -7.40
C TYR A 8 6.46 9.09 -7.83
N GLN A 9 6.23 8.12 -6.95
CA GLN A 9 6.35 6.70 -7.26
C GLN A 9 5.22 5.90 -6.60
N ALA A 10 4.70 4.92 -7.33
CA ALA A 10 3.70 3.98 -6.85
C ALA A 10 4.14 2.52 -7.04
N MET A 11 3.67 1.65 -6.17
CA MET A 11 3.76 0.20 -6.26
C MET A 11 2.36 -0.38 -6.11
N ARG A 12 2.02 -1.35 -6.95
CA ARG A 12 0.77 -2.11 -6.85
C ARG A 12 1.07 -3.57 -6.52
N VAL A 13 0.50 -4.07 -5.42
CA VAL A 13 0.57 -5.48 -5.00
C VAL A 13 -0.85 -5.99 -4.81
N THR A 14 -1.20 -7.07 -5.49
CA THR A 14 -2.57 -7.58 -5.50
C THR A 14 -2.62 -9.08 -5.30
N GLY A 15 -3.73 -9.56 -4.75
CA GLY A 15 -4.02 -10.99 -4.59
C GLY A 15 -5.28 -11.37 -5.37
N ALA A 16 -5.17 -12.40 -6.21
CA ALA A 16 -6.26 -12.90 -7.04
C ALA A 16 -6.31 -14.43 -7.04
N ALA A 17 -7.49 -14.97 -7.37
CA ALA A 17 -7.59 -16.38 -7.73
C ALA A 17 -7.17 -16.59 -9.20
N ASP A 18 -7.09 -17.85 -9.61
CA ASP A 18 -6.59 -18.26 -10.92
C ASP A 18 -7.40 -17.64 -12.09
N PRO A 19 -6.80 -16.76 -12.91
CA PRO A 19 -7.47 -16.13 -14.05
C PRO A 19 -7.65 -17.07 -15.25
N THR A 20 -7.07 -18.27 -15.21
CA THR A 20 -7.17 -19.27 -16.29
C THR A 20 -8.43 -20.14 -16.16
N VAL A 21 -9.11 -20.09 -15.01
CA VAL A 21 -10.39 -20.77 -14.79
C VAL A 21 -11.40 -20.32 -15.86
N SER A 22 -12.06 -21.29 -16.50
CA SER A 22 -13.01 -20.98 -17.58
C SER A 22 -14.26 -20.28 -17.03
N ILE A 23 -14.92 -19.49 -17.88
CA ILE A 23 -16.12 -18.74 -17.49
C ILE A 23 -17.22 -19.67 -16.97
N LYS A 24 -17.39 -20.84 -17.58
CA LYS A 24 -18.41 -21.85 -17.18
C LYS A 24 -18.15 -22.45 -15.80
N ASP A 25 -16.89 -22.44 -15.36
CA ASP A 25 -16.46 -22.98 -14.06
C ASP A 25 -16.35 -21.88 -13.00
N THR A 26 -16.84 -20.68 -13.30
CA THR A 26 -16.90 -19.58 -12.34
C THR A 26 -17.80 -19.95 -11.17
N MET A 27 -17.29 -19.75 -9.95
CA MET A 27 -18.03 -19.98 -8.71
C MET A 27 -19.32 -19.15 -8.70
N LYS A 28 -20.44 -19.75 -8.26
CA LYS A 28 -21.72 -19.04 -8.09
C LYS A 28 -21.53 -17.81 -7.17
N GLY A 29 -22.15 -16.70 -7.53
CA GLY A 29 -22.05 -15.43 -6.78
C GLY A 29 -20.70 -14.69 -7.01
N LYS A 30 -19.85 -15.14 -7.94
CA LYS A 30 -18.58 -14.49 -8.29
C LYS A 30 -18.52 -14.10 -9.75
N LEU A 31 -17.72 -13.07 -10.05
CA LEU A 31 -17.35 -12.74 -11.43
C LEU A 31 -16.19 -13.63 -11.89
N PRO A 32 -16.08 -13.90 -13.19
CA PRO A 32 -14.93 -14.62 -13.74
C PRO A 32 -13.60 -13.97 -13.34
N GLN A 33 -12.64 -14.76 -12.82
CA GLN A 33 -11.38 -14.24 -12.31
C GLN A 33 -10.59 -13.49 -13.39
N LYS A 34 -10.61 -13.96 -14.63
CA LYS A 34 -9.99 -13.27 -15.77
C LYS A 34 -10.53 -11.84 -15.96
N LYS A 35 -11.84 -11.66 -15.77
CA LYS A 35 -12.46 -10.32 -15.85
C LYS A 35 -11.99 -9.45 -14.69
N LEU A 36 -12.04 -9.97 -13.46
CA LEU A 36 -11.62 -9.22 -12.27
C LEU A 36 -10.17 -8.75 -12.36
N VAL A 37 -9.25 -9.63 -12.78
CA VAL A 37 -7.82 -9.30 -12.93
C VAL A 37 -7.63 -8.15 -13.94
N ARG A 38 -8.27 -8.25 -15.10
CA ARG A 38 -8.13 -7.24 -16.16
C ARG A 38 -8.75 -5.90 -15.79
N GLU A 39 -9.98 -5.91 -15.29
CA GLU A 39 -10.71 -4.68 -14.97
C GLU A 39 -10.09 -3.95 -13.76
N ALA A 40 -9.62 -4.69 -12.75
CA ALA A 40 -8.93 -4.11 -11.61
C ALA A 40 -7.59 -3.45 -12.05
N ALA A 41 -6.81 -4.14 -12.87
CA ALA A 41 -5.58 -3.58 -13.41
C ALA A 41 -5.84 -2.37 -14.31
N HIS A 42 -6.88 -2.43 -15.17
CA HIS A 42 -7.28 -1.31 -16.02
C HIS A 42 -7.70 -0.09 -15.18
N GLY A 43 -8.54 -0.26 -14.18
CA GLY A 43 -8.96 0.83 -13.31
C GLY A 43 -7.79 1.49 -12.58
N TYR A 44 -6.89 0.69 -12.01
CA TYR A 44 -5.74 1.19 -11.26
C TYR A 44 -4.73 1.89 -12.19
N SER A 45 -4.39 1.28 -13.33
CA SER A 45 -3.46 1.88 -14.29
C SER A 45 -4.04 3.16 -14.90
N SER A 46 -5.32 3.16 -15.26
CA SER A 46 -6.00 4.34 -15.79
C SER A 46 -5.93 5.52 -14.80
N TYR A 47 -6.20 5.26 -13.52
CA TYR A 47 -6.09 6.27 -12.49
C TYR A 47 -4.66 6.80 -12.33
N GLY A 48 -3.68 5.92 -12.13
CA GLY A 48 -2.28 6.29 -11.95
C GLY A 48 -1.69 7.04 -13.15
N ASN A 49 -1.98 6.57 -14.37
CA ASN A 49 -1.50 7.21 -15.59
C ASN A 49 -2.11 8.62 -15.78
N GLN A 50 -3.39 8.82 -15.44
CA GLN A 50 -4.06 10.12 -15.55
C GLN A 50 -3.58 11.13 -14.51
N ILE A 51 -3.30 10.70 -13.26
CA ILE A 51 -2.70 11.61 -12.28
C ILE A 51 -1.24 11.92 -12.58
N GLY A 52 -0.62 11.19 -13.48
CA GLY A 52 0.78 11.37 -13.85
C GLY A 52 1.75 10.85 -12.78
N LEU A 53 1.47 9.66 -12.23
CA LEU A 53 2.25 8.99 -11.21
C LEU A 53 2.93 7.76 -11.79
N ALA A 54 4.27 7.72 -11.75
CA ALA A 54 5.03 6.56 -12.20
C ALA A 54 4.77 5.35 -11.30
N THR A 55 4.36 4.21 -11.91
CA THR A 55 4.20 2.95 -11.20
C THR A 55 5.45 2.09 -11.42
N GLY A 56 6.35 2.09 -10.45
CA GLY A 56 7.67 1.46 -10.55
C GLY A 56 7.65 -0.06 -10.34
N ALA A 57 6.61 -0.61 -9.71
CA ALA A 57 6.45 -2.04 -9.53
C ALA A 57 4.97 -2.44 -9.52
N VAL A 58 4.66 -3.53 -10.23
CA VAL A 58 3.32 -4.12 -10.30
C VAL A 58 3.45 -5.63 -10.15
N LYS A 59 2.77 -6.19 -9.15
CA LYS A 59 2.76 -7.62 -8.92
C LYS A 59 1.36 -8.12 -8.56
N GLU A 60 0.93 -9.17 -9.23
CA GLU A 60 -0.25 -9.93 -8.88
C GLU A 60 0.15 -11.29 -8.31
N ILE A 61 -0.36 -11.64 -7.14
CA ILE A 61 -0.06 -12.86 -6.41
C ILE A 61 -1.30 -13.74 -6.46
N TYR A 62 -1.13 -14.98 -6.89
CA TYR A 62 -2.22 -15.91 -7.10
C TYR A 62 -2.32 -16.94 -5.97
N HIS A 63 -3.49 -17.04 -5.39
CA HIS A 63 -3.85 -18.08 -4.43
C HIS A 63 -5.34 -18.43 -4.60
N PRO A 64 -5.75 -19.72 -4.61
CA PRO A 64 -7.13 -20.10 -4.89
C PRO A 64 -8.15 -19.43 -3.97
N ASN A 65 -7.83 -19.23 -2.72
CA ASN A 65 -8.73 -18.63 -1.74
C ASN A 65 -9.02 -17.14 -1.94
N TYR A 66 -8.26 -16.44 -2.79
CA TYR A 66 -8.63 -15.07 -3.19
C TYR A 66 -9.90 -15.02 -4.07
N VAL A 67 -10.47 -16.17 -4.42
CA VAL A 67 -11.84 -16.22 -4.96
C VAL A 67 -12.85 -15.70 -3.95
N ALA A 68 -12.60 -15.86 -2.65
CA ALA A 68 -13.46 -15.31 -1.60
C ALA A 68 -13.54 -13.79 -1.71
N LYS A 69 -12.40 -13.13 -1.78
CA LYS A 69 -12.30 -11.69 -1.93
C LYS A 69 -10.92 -11.31 -2.45
N ARG A 70 -10.87 -10.50 -3.50
CA ARG A 70 -9.63 -9.99 -4.07
C ARG A 70 -8.92 -9.08 -3.06
N MET A 71 -7.58 -9.15 -3.01
CA MET A 71 -6.74 -8.18 -2.32
C MET A 71 -6.25 -7.13 -3.32
N GLU A 72 -6.36 -5.85 -2.98
CA GLU A 72 -5.84 -4.76 -3.79
C GLU A 72 -5.10 -3.78 -2.88
N ILE A 73 -3.77 -3.69 -3.03
CA ILE A 73 -2.91 -2.82 -2.23
C ILE A 73 -2.13 -1.90 -3.15
N GLY A 74 -2.08 -0.62 -2.79
CA GLY A 74 -1.18 0.37 -3.36
C GLY A 74 -0.27 0.95 -2.30
N ALA A 75 0.99 1.12 -2.62
CA ALA A 75 1.95 1.85 -1.81
C ALA A 75 2.56 2.98 -2.65
N VAL A 76 2.79 4.13 -2.04
CA VAL A 76 3.34 5.29 -2.73
C VAL A 76 4.52 5.88 -1.95
N LEU A 77 5.46 6.48 -2.67
CA LEU A 77 6.52 7.30 -2.11
C LEU A 77 6.30 8.77 -2.44
N GLY A 78 6.44 9.61 -1.42
CA GLY A 78 6.39 11.05 -1.54
C GLY A 78 7.55 11.70 -0.79
N ALA A 79 7.98 12.86 -1.27
CA ALA A 79 9.02 13.66 -0.64
C ALA A 79 8.61 15.13 -0.54
N ALA A 80 9.12 15.83 0.47
CA ALA A 80 8.95 17.27 0.63
C ALA A 80 10.27 17.91 1.04
N PRO A 81 10.54 19.16 0.64
CA PRO A 81 11.63 19.92 1.21
C PRO A 81 11.45 20.04 2.73
N ARG A 82 12.52 19.82 3.50
CA ARG A 82 12.46 19.85 4.96
C ARG A 82 11.87 21.18 5.49
N ARG A 83 12.14 22.28 4.81
CA ARG A 83 11.61 23.62 5.13
C ARG A 83 10.11 23.78 4.91
N ALA A 84 9.46 22.87 4.16
CA ALA A 84 8.02 22.85 3.91
C ALA A 84 7.27 21.88 4.85
N VAL A 85 7.97 21.23 5.78
CA VAL A 85 7.36 20.34 6.78
C VAL A 85 6.84 21.21 7.94
N ILE A 86 5.53 21.40 7.99
CA ILE A 86 4.83 22.14 9.04
C ILE A 86 4.22 21.15 10.03
N ARG A 87 4.38 21.44 11.33
CA ARG A 87 3.81 20.66 12.44
C ARG A 87 3.23 21.63 13.47
N GLU A 88 2.11 22.22 13.10
CA GLU A 88 1.39 23.17 13.95
C GLU A 88 0.14 22.53 14.53
N THR A 89 -0.38 23.10 15.60
CA THR A 89 -1.68 22.77 16.18
C THR A 89 -2.76 23.64 15.52
N SER A 90 -4.00 23.18 15.60
CA SER A 90 -5.15 24.01 15.22
C SER A 90 -5.54 24.89 16.40
N ASP A 91 -5.72 26.18 16.17
CA ASP A 91 -6.08 27.16 17.19
C ASP A 91 -7.55 27.60 17.04
N PRO A 92 -8.23 27.97 18.14
CA PRO A 92 -9.57 28.55 18.07
C PRO A 92 -9.63 29.74 17.12
N GLY A 93 -10.59 29.75 16.21
CA GLY A 93 -10.73 30.73 15.15
C GLY A 93 -10.19 30.30 13.80
N ASP A 94 -9.34 29.29 13.74
CA ASP A 94 -8.86 28.74 12.46
C ASP A 94 -10.01 28.25 11.59
N ILE A 95 -9.86 28.43 10.29
CA ILE A 95 -10.86 28.05 9.30
C ILE A 95 -10.51 26.72 8.68
N ILE A 96 -11.52 25.85 8.54
CA ILE A 96 -11.38 24.61 7.80
C ILE A 96 -11.99 24.78 6.41
N ILE A 97 -11.14 24.55 5.41
CA ILE A 97 -11.50 24.60 4.01
C ILE A 97 -11.59 23.18 3.46
N LEU A 98 -12.73 22.85 2.86
CA LEU A 98 -12.89 21.66 2.04
C LEU A 98 -12.44 21.98 0.62
N LEU A 99 -11.45 21.25 0.13
CA LEU A 99 -10.81 21.44 -1.17
C LEU A 99 -11.06 20.24 -2.06
N GLY A 100 -11.39 20.46 -3.33
CA GLY A 100 -11.42 19.41 -4.36
C GLY A 100 -12.81 19.00 -4.80
N GLY A 101 -13.09 17.68 -4.81
CA GLY A 101 -14.32 17.12 -5.35
C GLY A 101 -15.59 17.43 -4.53
N ARG A 102 -16.75 17.23 -5.15
CA ARG A 102 -18.06 17.41 -4.50
C ARG A 102 -18.56 16.13 -3.87
N THR A 103 -19.43 16.24 -2.88
CA THR A 103 -19.99 15.14 -2.10
C THR A 103 -21.16 14.46 -2.82
N GLY A 104 -21.13 13.16 -2.92
CA GLY A 104 -22.22 12.28 -3.37
C GLY A 104 -22.52 11.20 -2.33
N ARG A 105 -23.22 10.14 -2.71
CA ARG A 105 -23.46 8.95 -1.86
C ARG A 105 -22.29 7.97 -1.82
N ASP A 106 -21.16 8.37 -2.36
CA ASP A 106 -19.95 7.52 -2.42
C ASP A 106 -19.60 7.01 -1.02
N GLY A 107 -19.54 5.69 -0.84
CA GLY A 107 -19.11 5.06 0.41
C GLY A 107 -19.98 5.35 1.64
N CYS A 108 -21.25 5.76 1.48
CA CYS A 108 -22.13 6.00 2.63
C CYS A 108 -22.38 4.75 3.48
N GLY A 109 -22.19 3.54 2.93
CA GLY A 109 -22.08 2.31 3.69
C GLY A 109 -20.77 2.20 4.48
N GLY A 110 -19.79 3.01 4.16
CA GLY A 110 -18.51 3.19 4.82
C GLY A 110 -17.70 1.90 4.98
N ALA A 111 -16.78 1.92 5.95
CA ALA A 111 -16.06 0.71 6.39
C ALA A 111 -17.01 -0.44 6.76
N THR A 112 -18.22 -0.14 7.21
CA THR A 112 -19.28 -1.11 7.43
C THR A 112 -19.68 -1.82 6.13
N GLY A 113 -19.77 -1.10 5.01
CA GLY A 113 -20.09 -1.68 3.69
C GLY A 113 -18.99 -2.64 3.22
N SER A 114 -17.73 -2.28 3.35
CA SER A 114 -16.59 -3.15 3.02
C SER A 114 -16.46 -4.34 3.96
N SER A 115 -16.94 -4.22 5.19
CA SER A 115 -16.89 -5.25 6.23
C SER A 115 -18.13 -6.16 6.28
N LYS A 116 -19.21 -5.83 5.54
CA LYS A 116 -20.38 -6.69 5.42
C LYS A 116 -20.07 -7.98 4.64
N VAL A 117 -20.81 -9.04 4.97
CA VAL A 117 -20.84 -10.24 4.13
C VAL A 117 -21.50 -9.85 2.80
N HIS A 118 -20.77 -9.97 1.71
CA HIS A 118 -21.34 -9.75 0.39
C HIS A 118 -22.17 -10.97 -0.02
N THR A 119 -23.42 -10.72 -0.42
CA THR A 119 -24.35 -11.69 -0.98
C THR A 119 -24.64 -11.37 -2.44
N GLU A 120 -25.38 -12.22 -3.13
CA GLU A 120 -25.82 -11.96 -4.51
C GLU A 120 -26.62 -10.62 -4.63
N GLU A 121 -27.35 -10.24 -3.58
CA GLU A 121 -28.13 -8.99 -3.53
C GLU A 121 -27.29 -7.73 -3.32
N SER A 122 -26.02 -7.86 -2.93
CA SER A 122 -25.15 -6.71 -2.65
C SER A 122 -24.90 -5.84 -3.88
N ILE A 123 -24.95 -6.40 -5.07
CA ILE A 123 -24.76 -5.66 -6.34
C ILE A 123 -25.94 -4.70 -6.57
N GLU A 124 -27.15 -5.09 -6.23
CA GLU A 124 -28.35 -4.26 -6.43
C GLU A 124 -28.47 -3.18 -5.36
N THR A 125 -28.10 -3.51 -4.11
CA THR A 125 -28.30 -2.62 -2.96
C THR A 125 -27.17 -1.59 -2.78
N CYS A 126 -25.93 -1.90 -3.19
CA CYS A 126 -24.75 -1.06 -2.96
C CYS A 126 -24.23 -0.32 -4.21
N GLY A 127 -24.89 -0.44 -5.36
CA GLY A 127 -24.40 0.12 -6.61
C GLY A 127 -24.27 1.66 -6.62
N ALA A 128 -25.09 2.37 -5.83
CA ALA A 128 -25.01 3.83 -5.70
C ALA A 128 -23.86 4.30 -4.77
N GLU A 129 -23.34 3.40 -3.95
CA GLU A 129 -22.28 3.69 -2.96
C GLU A 129 -20.86 3.44 -3.52
N VAL A 130 -20.73 2.94 -4.75
CA VAL A 130 -19.43 2.69 -5.37
C VAL A 130 -18.70 4.01 -5.56
N GLN A 131 -17.53 4.13 -4.93
CA GLN A 131 -16.65 5.27 -5.08
C GLN A 131 -16.18 5.40 -6.54
N LYS A 132 -16.22 6.61 -7.07
CA LYS A 132 -15.76 6.92 -8.43
C LYS A 132 -14.61 7.89 -8.35
N GLY A 133 -13.42 7.46 -8.75
CA GLY A 133 -12.23 8.28 -8.81
C GLY A 133 -12.34 9.41 -9.84
N ASN A 134 -11.71 10.55 -9.54
CA ASN A 134 -11.57 11.70 -10.43
C ASN A 134 -10.08 12.09 -10.52
N PRO A 135 -9.28 11.35 -11.32
CA PRO A 135 -7.84 11.57 -11.40
C PRO A 135 -7.45 13.02 -11.78
N PRO A 136 -8.17 13.75 -12.67
CA PRO A 136 -7.86 15.14 -12.92
C PRO A 136 -7.94 16.03 -11.68
N THR A 137 -8.92 15.83 -10.79
CA THR A 137 -9.03 16.57 -9.52
C THR A 137 -7.87 16.22 -8.59
N GLU A 138 -7.55 14.93 -8.46
CA GLU A 138 -6.38 14.47 -7.69
C GLU A 138 -5.09 15.10 -8.19
N ARG A 139 -4.86 15.14 -9.50
CA ARG A 139 -3.68 15.79 -10.10
C ARG A 139 -3.59 17.27 -9.73
N LYS A 140 -4.70 18.00 -9.75
CA LYS A 140 -4.74 19.41 -9.38
C LYS A 140 -4.39 19.61 -7.90
N ILE A 141 -4.93 18.78 -7.00
CA ILE A 141 -4.62 18.83 -5.57
C ILE A 141 -3.13 18.55 -5.34
N GLN A 142 -2.56 17.54 -6.01
CA GLN A 142 -1.12 17.24 -5.92
C GLN A 142 -0.27 18.43 -6.38
N ARG A 143 -0.65 19.10 -7.46
CA ARG A 143 0.07 20.28 -7.95
C ARG A 143 0.00 21.43 -6.94
N LEU A 144 -1.17 21.67 -6.36
CA LEU A 144 -1.36 22.69 -5.33
C LEU A 144 -0.49 22.42 -4.10
N PHE A 145 -0.52 21.19 -3.57
CA PHE A 145 0.24 20.81 -2.38
C PHE A 145 1.75 20.75 -2.61
N ARG A 146 2.20 20.68 -3.85
CA ARG A 146 3.61 20.74 -4.23
C ARG A 146 4.19 22.14 -4.11
N ARG A 147 3.36 23.18 -4.18
CA ARG A 147 3.77 24.59 -4.04
C ARG A 147 4.15 24.86 -2.59
N GLU A 148 5.39 25.32 -2.38
CA GLU A 148 5.91 25.59 -1.03
C GLU A 148 5.15 26.69 -0.33
N GLU A 149 4.80 27.77 -1.06
CA GLU A 149 3.99 28.87 -0.56
C GLU A 149 2.62 28.41 -0.07
N VAL A 150 1.99 27.44 -0.74
CA VAL A 150 0.69 26.89 -0.34
C VAL A 150 0.84 25.96 0.86
N SER A 151 1.83 25.06 0.82
CA SER A 151 2.01 24.07 1.89
C SER A 151 2.30 24.72 3.24
N LYS A 152 2.91 25.91 3.25
CA LYS A 152 3.18 26.69 4.46
C LYS A 152 1.97 27.35 5.10
N LEU A 153 0.89 27.57 4.34
CA LEU A 153 -0.37 28.11 4.87
C LEU A 153 -1.21 27.05 5.58
N ILE A 154 -0.89 25.78 5.41
CA ILE A 154 -1.67 24.65 5.95
C ILE A 154 -1.09 24.24 7.29
N LYS A 155 -1.79 24.50 8.41
CA LYS A 155 -1.41 24.03 9.75
C LYS A 155 -1.55 22.51 9.85
N LYS A 156 -2.73 22.00 9.52
CA LYS A 156 -3.07 20.56 9.45
C LYS A 156 -3.91 20.26 8.22
N CYS A 157 -3.91 19.01 7.78
CA CYS A 157 -4.84 18.56 6.74
C CYS A 157 -5.10 17.07 6.87
N ASN A 158 -6.25 16.66 6.36
CA ASN A 158 -6.68 15.27 6.28
C ASN A 158 -7.34 15.01 4.94
N ASP A 159 -7.24 13.77 4.43
CA ASP A 159 -7.98 13.32 3.26
C ASP A 159 -9.36 12.78 3.68
N PHE A 160 -10.25 12.65 2.70
CA PHE A 160 -11.58 12.08 2.93
C PHE A 160 -11.57 10.60 2.63
N GLY A 161 -11.50 9.81 3.67
CA GLY A 161 -11.70 8.36 3.66
C GLY A 161 -12.99 7.97 4.38
N ALA A 162 -12.98 6.82 5.03
CA ALA A 162 -14.08 6.30 5.82
C ALA A 162 -14.56 7.31 6.87
N GLY A 163 -15.87 7.53 6.96
CA GLY A 163 -16.49 8.50 7.85
C GLY A 163 -16.57 9.93 7.30
N GLY A 164 -16.06 10.18 6.09
CA GLY A 164 -16.27 11.45 5.36
C GLY A 164 -15.92 12.69 6.16
N VAL A 165 -16.82 13.68 6.14
CA VAL A 165 -16.67 14.96 6.88
C VAL A 165 -16.48 14.73 8.38
N SER A 166 -17.22 13.77 8.97
CA SER A 166 -17.16 13.49 10.41
C SER A 166 -15.78 13.10 10.89
N VAL A 167 -15.00 12.37 10.07
CA VAL A 167 -13.64 11.93 10.38
C VAL A 167 -12.61 12.92 9.83
N ALA A 168 -12.63 13.20 8.53
CA ALA A 168 -11.62 14.04 7.89
C ALA A 168 -11.52 15.43 8.53
N ILE A 169 -12.64 16.03 8.91
CA ILE A 169 -12.67 17.30 9.65
C ILE A 169 -12.59 17.07 11.16
N GLY A 170 -13.34 16.06 11.66
CA GLY A 170 -13.46 15.80 13.10
C GLY A 170 -12.14 15.50 13.81
N GLU A 171 -11.10 15.07 13.11
CA GLU A 171 -9.76 14.78 13.65
C GLU A 171 -8.80 15.98 13.61
N LEU A 172 -9.21 17.10 12.99
CA LEU A 172 -8.29 18.23 12.80
C LEU A 172 -8.11 19.11 14.04
N ALA A 173 -9.11 19.14 14.94
CA ALA A 173 -9.04 19.89 16.20
C ALA A 173 -9.97 19.29 17.26
N ASP A 174 -9.75 19.64 18.53
CA ASP A 174 -10.57 19.18 19.64
C ASP A 174 -11.97 19.79 19.62
N GLY A 175 -12.07 21.07 19.31
CA GLY A 175 -13.32 21.82 19.19
C GLY A 175 -13.58 22.21 17.74
N LEU A 176 -14.78 21.87 17.22
CA LEU A 176 -15.14 22.10 15.83
C LEU A 176 -16.63 22.42 15.67
N GLN A 177 -16.92 23.48 14.93
CA GLN A 177 -18.26 23.81 14.44
C GLN A 177 -18.30 23.66 12.93
N VAL A 178 -18.98 22.61 12.45
CA VAL A 178 -19.08 22.26 11.01
C VAL A 178 -20.46 22.63 10.48
N ASP A 179 -20.51 23.30 9.35
CA ASP A 179 -21.74 23.67 8.63
C ASP A 179 -21.89 22.78 7.39
N LEU A 180 -22.70 21.73 7.50
CA LEU A 180 -22.93 20.76 6.42
C LEU A 180 -23.70 21.36 5.22
N ASP A 181 -24.41 22.49 5.41
CA ASP A 181 -25.08 23.16 4.31
C ASP A 181 -24.09 23.78 3.31
N LYS A 182 -22.89 24.13 3.78
CA LYS A 182 -21.79 24.66 2.96
C LYS A 182 -20.99 23.59 2.23
N VAL A 183 -21.14 22.32 2.58
CA VAL A 183 -20.42 21.24 1.91
C VAL A 183 -20.89 21.11 0.45
N PRO A 184 -20.00 21.25 -0.54
CA PRO A 184 -20.37 21.15 -1.96
C PRO A 184 -20.91 19.77 -2.30
N LYS A 185 -22.02 19.72 -3.05
CA LYS A 185 -22.74 18.49 -3.41
C LYS A 185 -22.72 18.24 -4.91
N LYS A 186 -22.58 16.97 -5.33
CA LYS A 186 -22.67 16.54 -6.74
C LYS A 186 -24.10 16.74 -7.29
N TYR A 187 -25.09 16.55 -6.42
CA TYR A 187 -26.52 16.62 -6.77
C TYR A 187 -27.37 16.95 -5.52
N ALA A 188 -28.60 17.33 -5.74
CA ALA A 188 -29.57 17.57 -4.65
C ALA A 188 -30.08 16.25 -4.06
N GLY A 189 -30.68 16.31 -2.87
CA GLY A 189 -31.34 15.18 -2.22
C GLY A 189 -30.49 14.40 -1.24
N LEU A 190 -29.26 14.83 -0.96
CA LEU A 190 -28.47 14.30 0.15
C LEU A 190 -28.99 14.84 1.47
N ASP A 191 -29.13 13.97 2.45
CA ASP A 191 -29.45 14.34 3.83
C ASP A 191 -28.18 14.69 4.64
N GLY A 192 -28.37 15.14 5.90
CA GLY A 192 -27.25 15.52 6.76
C GLY A 192 -26.34 14.36 7.11
N THR A 193 -26.87 13.15 7.27
CA THR A 193 -26.09 11.95 7.56
C THR A 193 -25.24 11.56 6.36
N GLU A 194 -25.83 11.50 5.17
CA GLU A 194 -25.11 11.19 3.93
C GLU A 194 -23.99 12.17 3.68
N ILE A 195 -24.21 13.49 3.90
CA ILE A 195 -23.17 14.50 3.75
C ILE A 195 -22.05 14.32 4.79
N ALA A 196 -22.41 13.97 6.02
CA ALA A 196 -21.46 13.83 7.13
C ALA A 196 -20.52 12.62 6.97
N ILE A 197 -21.00 11.51 6.39
CA ILE A 197 -20.26 10.24 6.33
C ILE A 197 -19.78 9.84 4.93
N SER A 198 -20.15 10.58 3.89
CA SER A 198 -19.77 10.27 2.50
C SER A 198 -18.25 10.25 2.30
N GLU A 199 -17.78 9.18 1.66
CA GLU A 199 -16.36 8.99 1.29
C GLU A 199 -16.05 9.46 -0.14
N SER A 200 -16.75 10.46 -0.68
CA SER A 200 -16.39 11.00 -2.00
C SER A 200 -14.93 11.38 -2.04
N GLN A 201 -14.17 10.78 -2.96
CA GLN A 201 -12.73 10.87 -3.06
C GLN A 201 -12.26 12.18 -3.68
N GLU A 202 -10.94 12.38 -3.73
CA GLU A 202 -10.25 13.58 -4.23
C GLU A 202 -10.71 14.85 -3.51
N ARG A 203 -10.82 14.77 -2.20
CA ARG A 203 -11.10 15.89 -1.31
C ARG A 203 -10.04 15.96 -0.21
N MET A 204 -9.72 17.19 0.20
CA MET A 204 -8.87 17.45 1.36
C MET A 204 -9.56 18.43 2.28
N ALA A 205 -9.47 18.21 3.59
CA ALA A 205 -9.77 19.20 4.60
C ALA A 205 -8.48 19.84 5.08
N VAL A 206 -8.37 21.16 5.02
CA VAL A 206 -7.18 21.91 5.43
C VAL A 206 -7.53 22.94 6.49
N VAL A 207 -6.67 23.07 7.49
CA VAL A 207 -6.76 24.08 8.54
C VAL A 207 -5.86 25.24 8.16
N VAL A 208 -6.42 26.44 8.07
CA VAL A 208 -5.74 27.66 7.65
C VAL A 208 -6.04 28.78 8.65
N ASP A 209 -5.01 29.58 8.99
CA ASP A 209 -5.18 30.80 9.79
C ASP A 209 -6.17 31.74 9.09
N PRO A 210 -7.10 32.39 9.82
CA PRO A 210 -8.08 33.33 9.23
C PRO A 210 -7.49 34.37 8.30
N LYS A 211 -6.28 34.87 8.60
CA LYS A 211 -5.60 35.90 7.79
C LYS A 211 -5.13 35.38 6.41
N ASP A 212 -4.89 34.07 6.30
CA ASP A 212 -4.28 33.43 5.11
C ASP A 212 -5.35 32.75 4.21
N VAL A 213 -6.60 32.74 4.63
CA VAL A 213 -7.70 32.02 3.95
C VAL A 213 -7.90 32.49 2.52
N ASP A 214 -7.95 33.83 2.29
CA ASP A 214 -8.22 34.37 0.94
C ASP A 214 -7.04 34.11 0.00
N GLU A 215 -5.80 34.13 0.51
CA GLU A 215 -4.60 33.75 -0.24
C GLU A 215 -4.64 32.28 -0.64
N PHE A 216 -4.93 31.37 0.31
CA PHE A 216 -5.06 29.94 0.04
C PHE A 216 -6.15 29.65 -1.01
N MET A 217 -7.30 30.28 -0.90
CA MET A 217 -8.40 30.12 -1.87
C MET A 217 -8.02 30.67 -3.25
N GLY A 218 -7.20 31.72 -3.32
CA GLY A 218 -6.64 32.24 -4.56
C GLY A 218 -5.77 31.20 -5.26
N TYR A 219 -4.86 30.56 -4.53
CA TYR A 219 -4.02 29.47 -5.08
C TYR A 219 -4.85 28.25 -5.54
N ALA A 220 -5.91 27.90 -4.80
CA ALA A 220 -6.80 26.82 -5.21
C ALA A 220 -7.53 27.17 -6.53
N ALA A 221 -7.96 28.42 -6.70
CA ALA A 221 -8.60 28.89 -7.92
C ALA A 221 -7.65 28.88 -9.13
N GLU A 222 -6.37 29.20 -8.95
CA GLU A 222 -5.34 29.08 -10.01
C GLU A 222 -5.22 27.65 -10.56
N GLU A 223 -5.40 26.63 -9.71
CA GLU A 223 -5.41 25.21 -10.12
C GLU A 223 -6.81 24.74 -10.56
N ASN A 224 -7.81 25.62 -10.67
CA ASN A 224 -9.21 25.29 -10.94
C ASN A 224 -9.78 24.24 -9.95
N LEU A 225 -9.49 24.40 -8.67
CA LEU A 225 -10.03 23.62 -7.57
C LEU A 225 -11.13 24.40 -6.86
N GLU A 226 -12.23 23.73 -6.56
CA GLU A 226 -13.25 24.26 -5.66
C GLU A 226 -12.71 24.21 -4.22
N ALA A 227 -12.81 25.34 -3.52
CA ALA A 227 -12.42 25.49 -2.12
C ALA A 227 -13.55 26.18 -1.36
N THR A 228 -14.00 25.59 -0.25
CA THR A 228 -15.16 26.08 0.50
C THR A 228 -14.87 26.09 1.99
N LYS A 229 -15.12 27.22 2.66
CA LYS A 229 -15.05 27.34 4.14
C LYS A 229 -16.23 26.58 4.74
N VAL A 230 -15.99 25.45 5.40
CA VAL A 230 -17.04 24.55 5.90
C VAL A 230 -17.08 24.42 7.41
N ALA A 231 -16.00 24.81 8.12
CA ALA A 231 -15.94 24.72 9.57
C ALA A 231 -15.02 25.78 10.18
N VAL A 232 -15.18 25.97 11.49
CA VAL A 232 -14.33 26.83 12.34
C VAL A 232 -13.88 26.01 13.54
N VAL A 233 -12.64 26.17 13.94
CA VAL A 233 -12.10 25.62 15.19
C VAL A 233 -12.62 26.46 16.37
N THR A 234 -13.08 25.78 17.44
CA THR A 234 -13.68 26.41 18.61
C THR A 234 -12.87 26.13 19.88
N GLU A 235 -13.02 26.99 20.90
CA GLU A 235 -12.40 26.76 22.22
C GLU A 235 -13.06 25.59 22.97
N GLU A 236 -14.38 25.42 22.82
CA GLU A 236 -15.10 24.32 23.46
C GLU A 236 -14.72 23.00 22.77
N PRO A 237 -14.20 21.99 23.50
CA PRO A 237 -13.73 20.72 22.93
C PRO A 237 -14.91 19.80 22.59
N ARG A 238 -15.62 20.14 21.53
CA ARG A 238 -16.79 19.41 21.02
C ARG A 238 -16.78 19.35 19.50
N LEU A 239 -17.18 18.22 18.96
CA LEU A 239 -17.51 18.10 17.54
C LEU A 239 -19.01 18.40 17.34
N VAL A 240 -19.31 19.52 16.68
CA VAL A 240 -20.67 19.93 16.37
C VAL A 240 -20.85 19.98 14.87
N LEU A 241 -21.83 19.21 14.35
CA LEU A 241 -22.24 19.26 12.94
C LEU A 241 -23.67 19.80 12.84
N SER A 242 -23.84 20.85 12.07
CA SER A 242 -25.13 21.50 11.83
C SER A 242 -25.61 21.28 10.40
N TRP A 243 -26.91 21.03 10.22
CA TRP A 243 -27.57 20.87 8.94
C TRP A 243 -28.97 21.50 8.98
N ARG A 244 -29.26 22.36 8.03
CA ARG A 244 -30.54 23.12 7.95
C ARG A 244 -30.91 23.79 9.27
N GLY A 245 -29.90 24.44 9.88
CA GLY A 245 -30.08 25.17 11.13
C GLY A 245 -30.28 24.32 12.39
N LYS A 246 -30.12 23.00 12.30
CA LYS A 246 -30.19 22.06 13.43
C LYS A 246 -28.86 21.38 13.67
N LYS A 247 -28.46 21.23 14.93
CA LYS A 247 -27.35 20.36 15.32
C LYS A 247 -27.78 18.90 15.13
N ILE A 248 -27.09 18.15 14.28
CA ILE A 248 -27.33 16.72 14.07
C ILE A 248 -26.28 15.86 14.74
N VAL A 249 -25.11 16.43 15.07
CA VAL A 249 -24.09 15.83 15.92
C VAL A 249 -23.64 16.88 16.93
N ASP A 250 -23.50 16.50 18.20
CA ASP A 250 -22.97 17.35 19.27
C ASP A 250 -22.30 16.44 20.32
N LEU A 251 -21.02 16.13 20.10
CA LEU A 251 -20.25 15.16 20.90
C LEU A 251 -19.06 15.85 21.57
N SER A 252 -18.85 15.57 22.87
CA SER A 252 -17.66 16.05 23.55
C SER A 252 -16.40 15.31 23.06
N ARG A 253 -15.27 16.00 23.02
CA ARG A 253 -13.98 15.38 22.70
C ARG A 253 -13.65 14.25 23.68
N ALA A 254 -13.90 14.43 24.96
CA ALA A 254 -13.70 13.40 25.97
C ALA A 254 -14.44 12.09 25.66
N PHE A 255 -15.65 12.16 25.07
CA PHE A 255 -16.36 10.97 24.61
C PHE A 255 -15.69 10.33 23.37
N LEU A 256 -15.28 11.14 22.41
CA LEU A 256 -14.61 10.65 21.19
C LEU A 256 -13.28 9.98 21.52
N ASP A 257 -12.54 10.49 22.49
CA ASP A 257 -11.22 9.99 22.91
C ASP A 257 -11.30 8.68 23.72
N THR A 258 -12.49 8.21 24.13
CA THR A 258 -12.64 6.92 24.80
C THR A 258 -12.45 5.72 23.89
N ASN A 259 -12.38 5.89 22.60
CA ASN A 259 -12.37 4.81 21.59
C ASN A 259 -13.56 3.82 21.72
N GLY A 260 -14.66 4.26 22.32
CA GLY A 260 -15.86 3.45 22.54
C GLY A 260 -15.78 2.52 23.76
N ALA A 261 -16.51 1.41 23.70
CA ALA A 261 -16.53 0.41 24.76
C ALA A 261 -15.21 -0.38 24.80
N HIS A 262 -14.74 -0.69 26.01
CA HIS A 262 -13.59 -1.57 26.19
C HIS A 262 -13.85 -2.92 25.53
N GLN A 263 -12.92 -3.34 24.65
CA GLN A 263 -13.00 -4.59 23.90
C GLN A 263 -12.03 -5.61 24.50
N GLU A 264 -12.53 -6.80 24.75
CA GLU A 264 -11.71 -7.94 25.17
C GLU A 264 -11.98 -9.11 24.21
N THR A 265 -10.92 -9.84 23.88
CA THR A 265 -11.04 -11.07 23.12
C THR A 265 -10.09 -12.15 23.64
N LYS A 266 -10.44 -13.39 23.36
CA LYS A 266 -9.58 -14.55 23.63
C LYS A 266 -8.93 -14.99 22.33
N VAL A 267 -7.65 -15.35 22.42
CA VAL A 267 -6.87 -15.86 21.29
C VAL A 267 -6.39 -17.27 21.64
N ALA A 268 -6.70 -18.23 20.78
CA ALA A 268 -6.13 -19.57 20.82
C ALA A 268 -5.21 -19.72 19.60
N VAL A 269 -3.90 -19.72 19.84
CA VAL A 269 -2.93 -19.81 18.75
C VAL A 269 -2.83 -21.24 18.22
N ASP A 270 -3.07 -21.41 16.92
CA ASP A 270 -2.90 -22.67 16.24
C ASP A 270 -1.42 -22.87 15.87
N ILE A 271 -0.82 -23.94 16.38
CA ILE A 271 0.58 -24.26 16.08
C ILE A 271 0.63 -25.07 14.78
N PRO A 272 1.37 -24.59 13.75
CA PRO A 272 1.45 -25.30 12.49
C PRO A 272 2.20 -26.64 12.63
N SER A 273 1.74 -27.66 11.90
CA SER A 273 2.45 -28.94 11.83
C SER A 273 3.71 -28.79 10.97
N ARG A 274 4.86 -29.21 11.51
CA ARG A 274 6.13 -29.21 10.74
C ARG A 274 6.10 -30.17 9.56
N LYS A 275 5.28 -31.22 9.62
CA LYS A 275 5.13 -32.18 8.52
C LYS A 275 4.50 -31.57 7.27
N ASP A 276 3.67 -30.53 7.48
CA ASP A 276 2.96 -29.83 6.41
C ASP A 276 3.72 -28.55 5.98
N SER A 277 4.95 -28.37 6.47
CA SER A 277 5.76 -27.19 6.15
C SER A 277 6.15 -27.17 4.68
N ILE A 278 5.86 -26.07 4.01
CA ILE A 278 6.28 -25.85 2.62
C ILE A 278 7.79 -25.57 2.50
N LEU A 279 8.49 -25.38 3.61
CA LEU A 279 9.95 -25.21 3.67
C LEU A 279 10.67 -26.56 3.58
N VAL A 280 9.99 -27.66 3.92
CA VAL A 280 10.51 -29.03 3.72
C VAL A 280 10.26 -29.44 2.27
N ARG A 281 11.34 -29.76 1.56
CA ARG A 281 11.28 -30.08 0.13
C ARG A 281 11.76 -31.50 -0.13
N GLU A 282 11.04 -32.17 -1.02
CA GLU A 282 11.46 -33.45 -1.56
C GLU A 282 12.55 -33.27 -2.64
N GLY A 283 13.37 -34.29 -2.81
CA GLY A 283 14.37 -34.30 -3.88
C GLY A 283 13.74 -34.32 -5.27
N VAL A 284 14.36 -33.63 -6.21
CA VAL A 284 13.89 -33.54 -7.61
C VAL A 284 14.60 -34.62 -8.43
N THR A 285 13.86 -35.49 -9.11
CA THR A 285 14.39 -36.56 -9.98
C THR A 285 14.61 -36.08 -11.41
N ASP A 286 13.67 -35.34 -12.00
CA ASP A 286 13.83 -34.69 -13.31
C ASP A 286 13.93 -33.17 -13.14
N VAL A 287 15.15 -32.67 -13.17
CA VAL A 287 15.45 -31.26 -13.00
C VAL A 287 14.87 -30.41 -14.14
N LYS A 288 14.92 -30.93 -15.39
CA LYS A 288 14.42 -30.18 -16.55
C LYS A 288 12.90 -30.02 -16.51
N GLU A 289 12.19 -31.10 -16.22
CA GLU A 289 10.73 -31.06 -16.12
C GLU A 289 10.32 -30.13 -14.99
N LYS A 290 10.92 -30.28 -13.80
CA LYS A 290 10.62 -29.42 -12.65
C LYS A 290 10.95 -27.95 -12.88
N TRP A 291 12.04 -27.66 -13.61
CA TRP A 291 12.39 -26.30 -14.02
C TRP A 291 11.31 -25.69 -14.89
N MET A 292 10.86 -26.40 -15.91
CA MET A 292 9.82 -25.93 -16.83
C MET A 292 8.46 -25.80 -16.15
N GLU A 293 8.11 -26.69 -15.22
CA GLU A 293 6.91 -26.60 -14.39
C GLU A 293 6.94 -25.36 -13.51
N THR A 294 8.05 -25.11 -12.81
CA THR A 294 8.23 -23.93 -11.97
C THR A 294 8.06 -22.63 -12.75
N LEU A 295 8.63 -22.54 -13.96
CA LEU A 295 8.48 -21.33 -14.79
C LEU A 295 7.06 -21.10 -15.31
N LYS A 296 6.19 -22.12 -15.31
CA LYS A 296 4.78 -22.03 -15.69
C LYS A 296 3.85 -21.63 -14.52
N ASP A 297 4.34 -21.69 -13.28
CA ASP A 297 3.56 -21.28 -12.11
C ASP A 297 3.12 -19.80 -12.28
N LEU A 298 1.86 -19.50 -11.97
CA LEU A 298 1.28 -18.14 -12.12
C LEU A 298 2.02 -17.09 -11.27
N ASN A 299 2.61 -17.49 -10.15
CA ASN A 299 3.41 -16.61 -9.29
C ASN A 299 4.84 -16.41 -9.80
N VAL A 300 5.29 -17.24 -10.73
CA VAL A 300 6.65 -17.22 -11.31
C VAL A 300 6.68 -16.67 -12.72
N CYS A 301 5.73 -17.04 -13.58
CA CYS A 301 5.71 -16.66 -14.96
C CYS A 301 5.68 -15.12 -15.13
N SER A 302 6.09 -14.64 -16.31
CA SER A 302 6.15 -13.20 -16.59
C SER A 302 4.76 -12.57 -16.53
N GLN A 303 4.64 -11.48 -15.79
CA GLN A 303 3.44 -10.63 -15.73
C GLN A 303 3.59 -9.36 -16.57
N LYS A 304 4.51 -9.36 -17.55
CA LYS A 304 4.84 -8.19 -18.35
C LYS A 304 3.63 -7.53 -19.01
N GLY A 305 2.72 -8.33 -19.57
CA GLY A 305 1.49 -7.81 -20.18
C GLY A 305 0.56 -7.08 -19.20
N LEU A 306 0.59 -7.43 -17.91
CA LEU A 306 -0.09 -6.70 -16.85
C LEU A 306 0.65 -5.40 -16.52
N VAL A 307 1.96 -5.48 -16.36
CA VAL A 307 2.83 -4.36 -15.99
C VAL A 307 2.80 -3.26 -17.06
N GLU A 308 2.76 -3.60 -18.35
CA GLU A 308 2.73 -2.66 -19.47
C GLU A 308 1.45 -1.81 -19.58
N MET A 309 0.43 -2.10 -18.76
CA MET A 309 -0.74 -1.21 -18.63
C MET A 309 -0.42 0.05 -17.82
N PHE A 310 0.65 0.03 -17.04
CA PHE A 310 1.06 1.10 -16.12
C PHE A 310 2.23 1.88 -16.72
N ASP A 311 2.19 3.20 -16.60
CA ASP A 311 3.34 4.02 -16.95
C ASP A 311 4.36 4.04 -15.80
N GLY A 312 5.53 3.47 -16.05
CA GLY A 312 6.63 3.41 -15.08
C GLY A 312 7.63 4.57 -15.20
N SER A 313 7.44 5.50 -16.14
CA SER A 313 8.45 6.50 -16.53
C SER A 313 8.02 7.96 -16.34
N ILE A 314 6.78 8.22 -16.01
CA ILE A 314 6.26 9.58 -15.83
C ILE A 314 7.13 10.36 -14.85
N GLY A 315 7.51 11.59 -15.23
CA GLY A 315 8.36 12.46 -14.41
C GLY A 315 9.85 12.20 -14.57
N ALA A 316 10.25 11.20 -15.37
CA ALA A 316 11.64 10.86 -15.71
C ALA A 316 12.58 10.66 -14.52
N SER A 317 12.05 10.30 -13.35
CA SER A 317 12.83 10.05 -12.12
C SER A 317 13.11 8.56 -11.86
N SER A 318 12.46 7.64 -12.60
CA SER A 318 12.62 6.20 -12.42
C SER A 318 14.05 5.74 -12.74
N VAL A 319 14.71 5.14 -11.75
CA VAL A 319 16.03 4.48 -11.91
C VAL A 319 15.82 3.02 -12.33
N PHE A 320 14.85 2.34 -11.72
CA PHE A 320 14.39 1.04 -12.18
C PHE A 320 13.11 1.19 -13.00
N MET A 321 13.11 0.61 -14.20
CA MET A 321 11.89 0.24 -14.89
C MET A 321 11.41 -1.13 -14.36
N PRO A 322 10.11 -1.45 -14.40
CA PRO A 322 9.59 -2.73 -13.89
C PRO A 322 10.23 -3.99 -14.50
N HIS A 323 10.78 -3.86 -15.71
CA HIS A 323 11.56 -4.89 -16.38
C HIS A 323 12.87 -4.29 -16.91
N GLY A 324 14.00 -4.88 -16.52
CA GLY A 324 15.35 -4.46 -16.89
C GLY A 324 16.01 -5.31 -17.95
N GLY A 325 17.27 -4.92 -18.28
CA GLY A 325 18.09 -5.50 -19.31
C GLY A 325 17.80 -4.94 -20.71
N GLN A 326 18.67 -5.25 -21.65
CA GLN A 326 18.57 -4.78 -23.05
C GLN A 326 17.23 -5.11 -23.70
N TYR A 327 16.64 -6.25 -23.36
CA TYR A 327 15.37 -6.72 -23.90
C TYR A 327 14.18 -6.47 -22.98
N GLN A 328 14.39 -5.79 -21.84
CA GLN A 328 13.34 -5.49 -20.85
C GLN A 328 12.52 -6.73 -20.45
N MET A 329 13.22 -7.79 -20.05
CA MET A 329 12.60 -9.07 -19.69
C MET A 329 12.95 -9.56 -18.27
N THR A 330 13.93 -8.95 -17.60
CA THR A 330 14.23 -9.25 -16.20
C THR A 330 13.33 -8.43 -15.29
N GLU A 331 12.46 -9.10 -14.56
CA GLU A 331 11.59 -8.48 -13.55
C GLU A 331 12.44 -7.86 -12.44
N THR A 332 12.24 -6.57 -12.14
CA THR A 332 12.90 -5.90 -11.01
C THR A 332 12.11 -6.14 -9.72
N GLN A 333 12.80 -6.19 -8.59
CA GLN A 333 12.20 -6.57 -7.30
C GLN A 333 11.94 -5.38 -6.38
N ALA A 334 12.33 -4.19 -6.78
CA ALA A 334 12.10 -2.94 -6.07
C ALA A 334 11.73 -1.84 -7.06
N MET A 335 10.95 -0.86 -6.62
CA MET A 335 10.85 0.41 -7.34
C MET A 335 11.90 1.37 -6.81
N ILE A 336 12.66 1.99 -7.70
CA ILE A 336 13.75 2.92 -7.36
C ILE A 336 13.63 4.15 -8.23
N ALA A 337 13.64 5.33 -7.59
CA ALA A 337 13.55 6.60 -8.29
C ALA A 337 14.37 7.69 -7.61
N LYS A 338 14.87 8.64 -8.39
CA LYS A 338 15.48 9.86 -7.89
C LYS A 338 14.46 10.74 -7.18
N LEU A 339 14.91 11.46 -6.17
CA LEU A 339 14.08 12.50 -5.55
C LEU A 339 13.73 13.58 -6.60
N PRO A 340 12.45 13.95 -6.74
CA PRO A 340 12.01 14.94 -7.70
C PRO A 340 12.32 16.36 -7.18
N VAL A 341 13.52 16.85 -7.45
CA VAL A 341 13.89 18.25 -7.16
C VAL A 341 13.36 19.19 -8.24
N LEU A 342 12.99 20.43 -7.84
CA LEU A 342 12.44 21.43 -8.77
C LEU A 342 13.55 22.09 -9.62
N THR A 343 14.75 22.18 -9.08
CA THR A 343 15.92 22.82 -9.72
C THR A 343 17.18 22.04 -9.37
N GLY A 344 18.13 22.01 -10.31
CA GLY A 344 19.38 21.29 -10.13
C GLY A 344 19.27 19.80 -10.41
N ASP A 345 20.28 19.05 -10.03
CA ASP A 345 20.38 17.60 -10.14
C ASP A 345 20.43 16.95 -8.75
N CYS A 346 20.00 15.70 -8.65
CA CYS A 346 19.97 14.94 -7.41
C CYS A 346 20.32 13.48 -7.69
N ASP A 347 21.33 12.99 -7.01
CA ASP A 347 21.78 11.59 -7.06
C ASP A 347 21.16 10.70 -5.95
N THR A 348 20.41 11.31 -5.05
CA THR A 348 19.69 10.57 -4.01
C THR A 348 18.48 9.83 -4.62
N VAL A 349 18.40 8.55 -4.32
CA VAL A 349 17.28 7.69 -4.74
C VAL A 349 16.51 7.18 -3.53
N THR A 350 15.22 6.96 -3.72
CA THR A 350 14.39 6.19 -2.80
C THR A 350 14.14 4.81 -3.37
N MET A 351 14.09 3.83 -2.51
CA MET A 351 13.87 2.43 -2.83
C MET A 351 12.66 1.93 -2.04
N MET A 352 11.78 1.17 -2.69
CA MET A 352 10.72 0.42 -2.00
C MET A 352 10.61 -0.97 -2.61
N SER A 353 10.53 -1.96 -1.74
CA SER A 353 10.24 -3.34 -2.09
C SER A 353 9.09 -3.87 -1.26
N PHE A 354 8.60 -5.07 -1.58
CA PHE A 354 7.64 -5.78 -0.74
C PHE A 354 8.04 -7.24 -0.57
N GLY A 355 7.54 -7.86 0.52
CA GLY A 355 7.62 -9.29 0.76
C GLY A 355 6.26 -9.85 1.16
N PHE A 356 5.88 -10.99 0.59
CA PHE A 356 4.68 -11.74 0.95
C PHE A 356 4.56 -13.05 0.17
N ASP A 357 4.26 -14.14 0.87
CA ASP A 357 3.91 -15.42 0.29
C ASP A 357 2.63 -15.99 0.93
N PRO A 358 1.50 -16.08 0.18
CA PRO A 358 0.23 -16.56 0.71
C PRO A 358 0.24 -18.05 1.09
N TYR A 359 1.09 -18.87 0.48
CA TYR A 359 1.19 -20.29 0.79
C TYR A 359 1.95 -20.51 2.09
N LEU A 360 3.05 -19.77 2.31
CA LEU A 360 3.78 -19.80 3.58
C LEU A 360 2.89 -19.29 4.72
N SER A 361 2.17 -18.18 4.49
CA SER A 361 1.24 -17.62 5.46
C SER A 361 0.07 -18.54 5.76
N THR A 362 -0.40 -19.32 4.79
CA THR A 362 -1.48 -20.31 5.00
C THR A 362 -1.00 -21.46 5.88
N TRP A 363 0.24 -21.93 5.71
CA TRP A 363 0.81 -22.93 6.61
C TRP A 363 1.08 -22.35 8.00
N SER A 364 1.70 -21.18 8.08
CA SER A 364 2.08 -20.54 9.33
C SER A 364 2.05 -19.01 9.18
N PRO A 365 1.05 -18.31 9.70
CA PRO A 365 1.03 -16.84 9.65
C PRO A 365 2.24 -16.20 10.33
N TYR A 366 2.79 -16.84 11.37
CA TYR A 366 4.00 -16.41 12.06
C TYR A 366 5.22 -16.41 11.13
N HIS A 367 5.50 -17.55 10.46
CA HIS A 367 6.61 -17.64 9.51
C HIS A 367 6.33 -16.80 8.26
N GLY A 368 5.07 -16.75 7.80
CA GLY A 368 4.67 -15.90 6.68
C GLY A 368 5.05 -14.44 6.90
N ALA A 369 4.80 -13.91 8.10
CA ALA A 369 5.16 -12.55 8.46
C ALA A 369 6.68 -12.34 8.64
N ILE A 370 7.39 -13.29 9.28
CA ILE A 370 8.86 -13.25 9.38
C ILE A 370 9.49 -13.16 8.00
N TYR A 371 9.07 -14.04 7.10
CA TYR A 371 9.65 -14.09 5.75
C TYR A 371 9.15 -12.94 4.86
N ALA A 372 7.96 -12.38 5.09
CA ALA A 372 7.54 -11.16 4.42
C ALA A 372 8.47 -9.98 4.75
N VAL A 373 8.84 -9.81 6.02
CA VAL A 373 9.82 -8.80 6.44
C VAL A 373 11.20 -9.12 5.85
N THR A 374 11.68 -10.34 6.02
CA THR A 374 13.01 -10.77 5.54
C THR A 374 13.15 -10.63 4.02
N GLU A 375 12.12 -11.01 3.26
CA GLU A 375 12.10 -10.89 1.79
C GLU A 375 12.14 -9.43 1.34
N SER A 376 11.35 -8.54 1.99
CA SER A 376 11.37 -7.12 1.66
C SER A 376 12.75 -6.50 1.92
N VAL A 377 13.43 -6.86 3.01
CA VAL A 377 14.82 -6.44 3.30
C VAL A 377 15.78 -6.99 2.25
N ALA A 378 15.71 -8.28 1.93
CA ALA A 378 16.58 -8.93 0.96
C ALA A 378 16.52 -8.27 -0.42
N LYS A 379 15.33 -7.87 -0.88
CA LYS A 379 15.13 -7.17 -2.15
C LYS A 379 15.75 -5.78 -2.18
N ILE A 380 15.70 -5.03 -1.07
CA ILE A 380 16.41 -3.73 -0.95
C ILE A 380 17.91 -3.95 -1.01
N VAL A 381 18.45 -4.90 -0.24
CA VAL A 381 19.89 -5.22 -0.22
C VAL A 381 20.37 -5.72 -1.59
N ALA A 382 19.60 -6.58 -2.26
CA ALA A 382 19.94 -7.06 -3.60
C ALA A 382 20.00 -5.95 -4.66
N ALA A 383 19.33 -4.83 -4.44
CA ALA A 383 19.37 -3.67 -5.33
C ALA A 383 20.45 -2.61 -4.94
N GLY A 384 21.23 -2.84 -3.87
CA GLY A 384 22.27 -1.95 -3.41
C GLY A 384 21.92 -1.06 -2.22
N GLY A 385 20.76 -1.30 -1.58
CA GLY A 385 20.36 -0.58 -0.37
C GLY A 385 21.07 -1.06 0.89
N ASP A 386 21.03 -0.24 1.92
CA ASP A 386 21.62 -0.49 3.24
C ASP A 386 20.52 -0.95 4.21
N TYR A 387 20.53 -2.24 4.57
CA TYR A 387 19.49 -2.80 5.44
C TYR A 387 19.27 -1.98 6.71
N SER A 388 20.34 -1.39 7.29
CA SER A 388 20.26 -0.67 8.57
C SER A 388 19.43 0.61 8.54
N LYS A 389 19.16 1.16 7.36
CA LYS A 389 18.38 2.38 7.14
C LYS A 389 16.91 2.12 6.85
N ILE A 390 16.51 0.87 6.64
CA ILE A 390 15.16 0.50 6.25
C ILE A 390 14.14 0.92 7.30
N ARG A 391 12.96 1.34 6.83
CA ARG A 391 11.74 1.53 7.61
C ARG A 391 10.62 0.74 6.94
N PHE A 392 9.77 0.12 7.77
CA PHE A 392 8.66 -0.69 7.25
C PHE A 392 7.33 0.04 7.33
N THR A 393 6.41 -0.37 6.47
CA THR A 393 4.97 -0.23 6.66
C THR A 393 4.32 -1.56 6.31
N PHE A 394 3.30 -1.96 7.09
CA PHE A 394 2.65 -3.25 6.92
C PHE A 394 1.23 -3.08 6.42
N GLN A 395 0.78 -4.04 5.60
CA GLN A 395 -0.60 -4.14 5.18
C GLN A 395 -1.11 -5.53 5.52
N GLU A 396 -2.17 -5.59 6.32
CA GLU A 396 -2.75 -6.84 6.78
C GLU A 396 -4.12 -7.06 6.15
N TYR A 397 -4.43 -8.35 5.85
CA TYR A 397 -5.71 -8.75 5.33
C TYR A 397 -6.05 -10.16 5.80
N PHE A 398 -7.06 -10.28 6.64
CA PHE A 398 -7.46 -11.54 7.26
C PHE A 398 -8.94 -11.84 7.03
N ARG A 399 -9.30 -13.08 7.30
CA ARG A 399 -10.68 -13.56 7.35
C ARG A 399 -11.50 -12.74 8.35
N ARG A 400 -12.83 -12.80 8.21
CA ARG A 400 -13.72 -12.14 9.17
C ARG A 400 -13.53 -12.70 10.58
N MET A 401 -13.33 -11.82 11.53
CA MET A 401 -13.25 -12.17 12.95
C MET A 401 -14.65 -12.44 13.53
N THR A 402 -14.71 -13.37 14.49
CA THR A 402 -15.89 -13.73 15.25
C THR A 402 -15.49 -13.89 16.73
N GLU A 403 -16.40 -14.39 17.57
CA GLU A 403 -16.08 -14.71 18.97
C GLU A 403 -15.22 -15.99 19.12
N ASP A 404 -15.02 -16.76 18.04
CA ASP A 404 -14.16 -17.94 18.02
C ASP A 404 -12.68 -17.52 18.23
N PRO A 405 -12.03 -17.94 19.34
CA PRO A 405 -10.65 -17.56 19.64
C PRO A 405 -9.63 -18.10 18.62
N HIS A 406 -9.96 -19.18 17.88
CA HIS A 406 -9.09 -19.71 16.83
C HIS A 406 -9.07 -18.84 15.57
N ARG A 407 -10.12 -18.07 15.33
CA ARG A 407 -10.09 -17.12 14.21
C ARG A 407 -9.08 -15.99 14.43
N TRP A 408 -8.87 -15.59 15.68
CA TRP A 408 -7.88 -14.59 16.09
C TRP A 408 -6.44 -15.09 16.06
N SER A 409 -6.23 -16.41 15.94
CA SER A 409 -4.89 -17.01 15.81
C SER A 409 -4.09 -16.41 14.66
N GLN A 410 -4.72 -16.22 13.49
CA GLN A 410 -4.03 -15.77 12.28
C GLN A 410 -3.44 -14.36 12.41
N PRO A 411 -4.23 -13.31 12.71
CA PRO A 411 -3.68 -11.96 12.85
C PRO A 411 -2.69 -11.88 14.01
N PHE A 412 -2.96 -12.56 15.12
CA PHE A 412 -2.06 -12.55 16.27
C PHE A 412 -0.71 -13.19 15.95
N ALA A 413 -0.70 -14.36 15.29
CA ALA A 413 0.54 -15.03 14.91
C ALA A 413 1.32 -14.22 13.86
N ALA A 414 0.65 -13.60 12.89
CA ALA A 414 1.29 -12.72 11.91
C ALA A 414 1.93 -11.50 12.58
N LEU A 415 1.19 -10.85 13.51
CA LEU A 415 1.72 -9.73 14.28
C LEU A 415 2.96 -10.12 15.08
N LEU A 416 2.94 -11.28 15.78
CA LEU A 416 4.11 -11.79 16.51
C LEU A 416 5.29 -12.06 15.57
N GLY A 417 5.06 -12.61 14.38
CA GLY A 417 6.09 -12.86 13.39
C GLY A 417 6.74 -11.57 12.90
N ALA A 418 5.94 -10.58 12.51
CA ALA A 418 6.44 -9.26 12.09
C ALA A 418 7.19 -8.54 13.22
N TYR A 419 6.67 -8.60 14.44
CA TYR A 419 7.31 -8.02 15.63
C TYR A 419 8.66 -8.68 15.92
N SER A 420 8.71 -10.01 15.87
CA SER A 420 9.94 -10.78 16.04
C SER A 420 11.00 -10.40 15.00
N ALA A 421 10.61 -10.27 13.74
CA ALA A 421 11.52 -9.88 12.67
C ALA A 421 12.02 -8.43 12.84
N GLN A 422 11.15 -7.49 13.24
CA GLN A 422 11.56 -6.11 13.51
C GLN A 422 12.58 -6.03 14.65
N LEU A 423 12.33 -6.75 15.74
CA LEU A 423 13.29 -6.83 16.86
C LEU A 423 14.59 -7.48 16.42
N GLY A 424 14.53 -8.56 15.64
CA GLY A 424 15.69 -9.28 15.15
C GLY A 424 16.59 -8.40 14.27
N PHE A 425 16.02 -7.65 13.35
CA PHE A 425 16.76 -6.69 12.52
C PHE A 425 17.09 -5.37 13.22
N GLY A 426 16.45 -5.04 14.33
CA GLY A 426 16.54 -3.71 14.96
C GLY A 426 15.92 -2.59 14.11
N LEU A 427 14.90 -2.90 13.30
CA LEU A 427 14.31 -1.98 12.33
C LEU A 427 12.83 -1.68 12.67
N PRO A 428 12.43 -0.41 12.70
CA PRO A 428 11.07 -0.01 13.06
C PRO A 428 10.12 -0.02 11.86
N SER A 429 8.83 -0.22 12.15
CA SER A 429 7.74 0.16 11.25
C SER A 429 7.21 1.56 11.59
N ILE A 430 6.77 2.29 10.55
CA ILE A 430 6.18 3.63 10.70
C ILE A 430 4.67 3.58 10.87
N GLY A 431 4.04 2.43 10.63
CA GLY A 431 2.61 2.21 10.69
C GLY A 431 2.17 1.09 9.75
N GLY A 432 0.88 1.05 9.51
CA GLY A 432 0.26 0.06 8.64
C GLY A 432 -1.25 0.23 8.61
N LYS A 433 -1.91 -0.73 7.99
CA LYS A 433 -3.37 -0.84 7.95
C LYS A 433 -3.77 -2.31 7.95
N ASP A 434 -4.90 -2.61 8.56
CA ASP A 434 -5.51 -3.95 8.58
C ASP A 434 -6.91 -3.97 7.98
N SER A 435 -7.34 -5.16 7.58
CA SER A 435 -8.72 -5.47 7.19
C SER A 435 -9.06 -6.89 7.61
N MET A 436 -10.15 -7.03 8.35
CA MET A 436 -10.66 -8.32 8.85
C MET A 436 -11.96 -8.73 8.13
N SER A 437 -12.03 -8.54 6.82
CA SER A 437 -13.24 -8.74 6.02
C SER A 437 -13.13 -9.81 4.93
N GLY A 438 -12.08 -10.62 4.97
CA GLY A 438 -11.68 -11.54 3.90
C GLY A 438 -12.42 -12.88 3.91
N THR A 439 -13.73 -12.90 4.11
CA THR A 439 -14.55 -14.12 4.06
C THR A 439 -15.69 -13.99 3.07
N PHE A 440 -15.94 -15.02 2.30
CA PHE A 440 -17.14 -15.20 1.47
C PHE A 440 -17.70 -16.59 1.73
N GLU A 441 -18.93 -16.65 2.27
CA GLU A 441 -19.55 -17.89 2.73
C GLU A 441 -18.61 -18.67 3.66
N HIS A 442 -18.09 -19.80 3.20
CA HIS A 442 -17.18 -20.68 3.96
C HIS A 442 -15.71 -20.59 3.53
N ILE A 443 -15.38 -19.71 2.57
CA ILE A 443 -14.02 -19.53 2.06
C ILE A 443 -13.41 -18.29 2.70
N ASP A 444 -12.28 -18.46 3.34
CA ASP A 444 -11.47 -17.39 3.90
C ASP A 444 -10.28 -17.10 2.97
N VAL A 445 -9.93 -15.81 2.80
CA VAL A 445 -8.69 -15.43 2.12
C VAL A 445 -7.47 -16.01 2.84
N PRO A 446 -6.32 -16.20 2.18
CA PRO A 446 -5.10 -16.57 2.87
C PRO A 446 -4.72 -15.49 3.90
N PRO A 447 -4.19 -15.88 5.08
CA PRO A 447 -3.68 -14.92 6.04
C PRO A 447 -2.63 -14.03 5.37
N THR A 448 -2.80 -12.72 5.45
CA THR A 448 -1.96 -11.80 4.70
C THR A 448 -1.34 -10.77 5.64
N LEU A 449 -0.01 -10.70 5.63
CA LEU A 449 0.78 -9.57 6.08
C LEU A 449 1.81 -9.29 4.98
N VAL A 450 1.62 -8.17 4.29
CA VAL A 450 2.59 -7.67 3.30
C VAL A 450 3.51 -6.68 3.99
N SER A 451 4.82 -6.91 3.91
CA SER A 451 5.83 -5.98 4.37
C SER A 451 6.29 -5.11 3.20
N PHE A 452 6.23 -3.80 3.36
CA PHE A 452 6.90 -2.85 2.49
C PHE A 452 8.13 -2.30 3.20
N ALA A 453 9.29 -2.44 2.56
CA ALA A 453 10.57 -1.91 3.05
C ALA A 453 10.96 -0.69 2.23
N VAL A 454 11.33 0.40 2.89
CA VAL A 454 11.75 1.66 2.27
C VAL A 454 13.15 2.01 2.73
N ASP A 455 14.02 2.39 1.78
CA ASP A 455 15.37 2.87 2.02
C ASP A 455 15.68 4.10 1.16
N VAL A 456 16.77 4.79 1.49
CA VAL A 456 17.34 5.92 0.74
C VAL A 456 18.81 5.63 0.45
N ALA A 457 19.18 5.69 -0.83
CA ALA A 457 20.52 5.38 -1.30
C ALA A 457 21.05 6.45 -2.28
N THR A 458 22.22 6.24 -2.82
CA THR A 458 22.79 7.04 -3.90
C THR A 458 22.69 6.27 -5.22
N GLU A 459 22.34 6.92 -6.32
CA GLU A 459 22.14 6.29 -7.64
C GLU A 459 23.32 5.41 -8.06
N LYS A 460 24.56 5.85 -7.81
CA LYS A 460 25.78 5.11 -8.16
C LYS A 460 25.93 3.77 -7.47
N ASP A 461 25.26 3.57 -6.33
CA ASP A 461 25.35 2.37 -5.50
C ASP A 461 24.27 1.32 -5.88
N ILE A 462 23.42 1.67 -6.84
CA ILE A 462 22.31 0.80 -7.30
C ILE A 462 22.80 -0.15 -8.38
N ILE A 463 22.45 -1.43 -8.23
CA ILE A 463 22.70 -2.48 -9.23
C ILE A 463 21.39 -3.09 -9.72
N THR A 464 21.35 -3.44 -10.98
CA THR A 464 20.17 -4.06 -11.61
C THR A 464 20.28 -5.58 -11.64
N PRO A 465 19.16 -6.33 -11.64
CA PRO A 465 19.18 -7.78 -11.41
C PRO A 465 19.63 -8.62 -12.62
N GLU A 466 19.63 -8.11 -13.85
CA GLU A 466 19.99 -8.91 -15.02
C GLU A 466 21.48 -9.25 -15.06
N LEU A 467 21.84 -10.47 -15.55
CA LEU A 467 23.23 -10.87 -15.77
C LEU A 467 23.94 -9.92 -16.73
N LYS A 468 25.19 -9.56 -16.42
CA LYS A 468 25.93 -8.50 -17.14
C LYS A 468 26.92 -9.04 -18.18
N LYS A 469 27.66 -10.09 -17.83
CA LYS A 469 28.77 -10.55 -18.66
C LYS A 469 28.92 -12.06 -18.58
N ALA A 470 29.19 -12.70 -19.73
CA ALA A 470 29.54 -14.11 -19.78
C ALA A 470 30.84 -14.38 -19.03
N GLY A 471 30.86 -15.41 -18.19
CA GLY A 471 31.98 -15.79 -17.34
C GLY A 471 31.92 -15.21 -15.91
N ASP A 472 30.95 -14.33 -15.60
CA ASP A 472 30.69 -13.92 -14.22
C ASP A 472 30.22 -15.12 -13.39
N LYS A 473 30.61 -15.16 -12.10
CA LYS A 473 30.28 -16.25 -11.20
C LYS A 473 28.91 -16.02 -10.58
N LEU A 474 28.07 -17.05 -10.60
CA LEU A 474 26.84 -17.09 -9.82
C LEU A 474 27.13 -17.62 -8.42
N VAL A 475 26.74 -16.87 -7.40
CA VAL A 475 26.91 -17.24 -5.99
C VAL A 475 25.54 -17.28 -5.33
N TRP A 476 25.25 -18.37 -4.65
CA TRP A 476 24.06 -18.47 -3.82
C TRP A 476 24.41 -18.12 -2.37
N LEU A 477 23.88 -17.00 -1.90
CA LEU A 477 23.97 -16.57 -0.51
C LEU A 477 22.74 -17.09 0.25
N GLN A 478 22.93 -18.12 1.05
CA GLN A 478 21.86 -18.70 1.85
C GLN A 478 21.72 -17.94 3.18
N ILE A 479 20.49 -17.56 3.53
CA ILE A 479 20.18 -16.99 4.85
C ILE A 479 20.25 -18.11 5.90
N PRO A 480 21.07 -17.97 6.96
CA PRO A 480 21.12 -18.94 8.05
C PRO A 480 19.83 -18.89 8.88
N THR A 481 19.27 -20.05 9.17
CA THR A 481 18.10 -20.25 10.03
C THR A 481 18.43 -21.11 11.23
N ASP A 482 17.60 -21.02 12.27
CA ASP A 482 17.63 -21.92 13.43
C ASP A 482 16.84 -23.22 13.16
N GLU A 483 16.68 -24.03 14.20
CA GLU A 483 15.94 -25.30 14.13
C GLU A 483 14.43 -25.17 13.90
N TYR A 484 13.90 -23.95 14.02
CA TYR A 484 12.49 -23.58 13.79
C TYR A 484 12.29 -22.88 12.44
N ASP A 485 13.28 -22.87 11.58
CA ASP A 485 13.29 -22.17 10.29
C ASP A 485 13.15 -20.63 10.43
N VAL A 486 13.53 -20.07 11.58
CA VAL A 486 13.58 -18.62 11.82
C VAL A 486 14.98 -18.09 11.47
N PRO A 487 15.09 -16.95 10.76
CA PRO A 487 16.39 -16.35 10.43
C PRO A 487 17.23 -16.04 11.68
N VAL A 488 18.51 -16.41 11.66
CA VAL A 488 19.49 -16.02 12.68
C VAL A 488 19.95 -14.60 12.38
N TYR A 489 19.20 -13.61 12.84
CA TYR A 489 19.28 -12.22 12.42
C TYR A 489 20.68 -11.60 12.52
N GLU A 490 21.44 -11.88 13.57
CA GLU A 490 22.82 -11.39 13.70
C GLU A 490 23.70 -11.82 12.52
N LYS A 491 23.58 -13.08 12.09
CA LYS A 491 24.32 -13.62 10.95
C LYS A 491 23.80 -13.06 9.63
N VAL A 492 22.49 -12.87 9.51
CA VAL A 492 21.85 -12.27 8.33
C VAL A 492 22.32 -10.83 8.15
N MET A 493 22.34 -10.04 9.23
CA MET A 493 22.80 -8.65 9.20
C MET A 493 24.28 -8.55 8.84
N ASP A 494 25.14 -9.42 9.38
CA ASP A 494 26.57 -9.49 9.01
C ASP A 494 26.74 -9.82 7.53
N GLN A 495 25.97 -10.80 7.02
CA GLN A 495 25.99 -11.13 5.59
C GLN A 495 25.53 -9.97 4.71
N TYR A 496 24.44 -9.27 5.08
CA TYR A 496 23.91 -8.16 4.31
C TYR A 496 24.88 -6.96 4.32
N GLY A 497 25.51 -6.65 5.45
CA GLY A 497 26.52 -5.61 5.53
C GLY A 497 27.72 -5.88 4.61
N LYS A 498 28.24 -7.13 4.60
CA LYS A 498 29.31 -7.54 3.68
C LYS A 498 28.87 -7.51 2.22
N PHE A 499 27.65 -7.97 1.94
CA PHE A 499 27.07 -7.98 0.60
C PHE A 499 26.96 -6.56 0.03
N THR A 500 26.42 -5.61 0.80
CA THR A 500 26.31 -4.21 0.41
C THR A 500 27.68 -3.59 0.18
N ALA A 501 28.68 -3.87 1.04
CA ALA A 501 30.06 -3.43 0.84
C ALA A 501 30.66 -3.96 -0.47
N ASP A 502 30.43 -5.23 -0.80
CA ASP A 502 30.91 -5.84 -2.04
C ASP A 502 30.21 -5.27 -3.30
N ILE A 503 28.96 -4.81 -3.19
CA ILE A 503 28.31 -4.01 -4.25
C ILE A 503 29.03 -2.68 -4.43
N TYR A 504 29.27 -1.94 -3.35
CA TYR A 504 29.93 -0.62 -3.39
C TYR A 504 31.37 -0.69 -3.90
N ASP A 505 32.05 -1.81 -3.65
CA ASP A 505 33.37 -2.11 -4.20
C ASP A 505 33.34 -2.58 -5.69
N GLY A 506 32.15 -2.73 -6.28
CA GLY A 506 31.97 -3.21 -7.65
C GLY A 506 32.27 -4.69 -7.87
N LYS A 507 32.35 -5.49 -6.79
CA LYS A 507 32.55 -6.94 -6.86
C LYS A 507 31.26 -7.71 -7.21
N ILE A 508 30.12 -7.17 -6.79
CA ILE A 508 28.79 -7.70 -7.12
C ILE A 508 28.13 -6.73 -8.10
N VAL A 509 27.80 -7.22 -9.29
CA VAL A 509 27.28 -6.39 -10.39
C VAL A 509 25.82 -6.67 -10.72
N ALA A 510 25.24 -7.75 -10.19
CA ALA A 510 23.85 -8.13 -10.31
C ALA A 510 23.44 -9.01 -9.15
N ALA A 511 22.21 -8.87 -8.66
CA ALA A 511 21.68 -9.73 -7.62
C ALA A 511 20.16 -9.87 -7.74
N TYR A 512 19.64 -10.98 -7.21
CA TYR A 512 18.21 -11.30 -7.21
C TYR A 512 17.87 -12.00 -5.88
N ALA A 513 16.93 -11.47 -5.13
CA ALA A 513 16.43 -12.08 -3.91
C ALA A 513 15.56 -13.31 -4.24
N LEU A 514 15.85 -14.44 -3.60
CA LEU A 514 15.11 -15.68 -3.81
C LEU A 514 13.80 -15.67 -3.02
N ASP A 515 12.76 -16.19 -3.63
CA ASP A 515 11.48 -16.50 -3.00
C ASP A 515 11.34 -18.02 -2.73
N ARG A 516 10.14 -18.46 -2.31
CA ARG A 516 9.87 -19.89 -2.05
C ARG A 516 10.12 -20.83 -3.25
N HIS A 517 10.14 -20.32 -4.47
CA HIS A 517 10.40 -21.13 -5.67
C HIS A 517 11.90 -21.39 -5.89
N GLY A 518 12.76 -20.70 -5.15
CA GLY A 518 14.19 -20.95 -5.07
C GLY A 518 14.99 -20.44 -6.26
N ILE A 519 16.08 -21.14 -6.58
CA ILE A 519 17.11 -20.69 -7.53
C ILE A 519 16.60 -20.63 -8.98
N VAL A 520 15.73 -21.55 -9.37
CA VAL A 520 15.27 -21.73 -10.76
C VAL A 520 14.67 -20.45 -11.36
N PRO A 521 13.63 -19.82 -10.75
CA PRO A 521 13.09 -18.58 -11.29
C PRO A 521 14.09 -17.42 -11.22
N ALA A 522 14.88 -17.33 -10.17
CA ALA A 522 15.85 -16.25 -10.01
C ALA A 522 16.87 -16.23 -11.16
N VAL A 523 17.58 -17.35 -11.37
CA VAL A 523 18.59 -17.46 -12.44
C VAL A 523 17.95 -17.27 -13.82
N SER A 524 16.77 -17.86 -14.06
CA SER A 524 16.06 -17.68 -15.32
C SER A 524 15.70 -16.22 -15.61
N LYS A 525 15.15 -15.53 -14.61
CA LYS A 525 14.76 -14.12 -14.73
C LYS A 525 15.98 -13.21 -14.91
N MET A 526 17.07 -13.46 -14.18
CA MET A 526 18.32 -12.73 -14.36
C MET A 526 18.89 -12.89 -15.78
N ALA A 527 18.73 -14.07 -16.38
CA ALA A 527 19.21 -14.35 -17.74
C ALA A 527 18.39 -13.68 -18.85
N PHE A 528 17.07 -13.49 -18.66
CA PHE A 528 16.16 -13.06 -19.73
C PHE A 528 16.44 -11.66 -20.24
N GLY A 529 16.76 -10.71 -19.38
CA GLY A 529 16.90 -9.31 -19.73
C GLY A 529 18.01 -9.01 -20.73
N ASN A 530 19.11 -9.75 -20.66
CA ASN A 530 20.25 -9.65 -21.57
C ASN A 530 20.47 -10.92 -22.42
N ARG A 531 19.57 -11.90 -22.34
CA ARG A 531 19.66 -13.20 -23.04
C ARG A 531 21.00 -13.90 -22.79
N MET A 532 21.45 -13.85 -21.53
CA MET A 532 22.65 -14.54 -21.08
C MET A 532 22.34 -16.02 -20.77
N VAL A 533 23.23 -16.92 -21.16
CA VAL A 533 23.12 -18.37 -20.92
C VAL A 533 24.36 -18.85 -20.17
#